data_99879d30757bb95c03cbc42b8b29a775
#
_entry.id   99879d30757bb95c03cbc42b8b29a775
#
_cell.length_a   1.000
_cell.length_b   1.000
_cell.length_c   1.000
_cell.angle_alpha   90.00
_cell.angle_beta   90.00
_cell.angle_gamma   90.00
#
_symmetry.space_group_name_H-M   'P 1'
#
loop_
_entity.id
_entity.type
_entity.pdbx_description
1 polymer ?
#
loop_
_entity_poly.entity_id
_entity_poly.type
_entity_poly.pdbx_seq_one_letter_code
_entity_poly.pdbx_strand_id
1 'polypeptide(L)'
;MIDHENIMWMKWGTPMFKGPPTDVFHHIRNLQSLKECAMYEVHYVDCMEAYGYHRGREKCRLLLEDMYECVFKIKRMRRIHLMEEERRRQFNSGERKNRYEETPPLDLF
;
A
#
# COMPACT_ATOMS: atom_id res chain seq x y z
N MET A 1 1.85 -3.77 12.54
CA MET A 1 0.57 -3.17 12.93
C MET A 1 0.55 -1.74 12.42
N ILE A 2 -0.28 -1.44 11.45
CA ILE A 2 -0.41 -0.07 10.93
C ILE A 2 -1.40 0.63 11.85
N ASP A 3 -0.88 1.45 12.78
CA ASP A 3 -1.73 2.28 13.61
C ASP A 3 -2.44 3.31 12.74
N HIS A 4 -3.75 3.37 12.84
CA HIS A 4 -4.60 4.33 12.13
C HIS A 4 -4.20 5.80 12.36
N GLU A 5 -3.45 6.08 13.41
CA GLU A 5 -2.95 7.41 13.73
C GLU A 5 -1.68 7.79 12.98
N ASN A 6 -0.93 6.82 12.47
CA ASN A 6 0.34 7.03 11.78
C ASN A 6 0.23 7.17 10.25
N ILE A 7 -0.96 7.33 9.71
CA ILE A 7 -1.12 7.70 8.29
C ILE A 7 -0.87 9.20 8.13
N MET A 8 0.29 9.63 8.64
CA MET A 8 0.67 11.04 8.67
C MET A 8 0.92 11.61 7.28
N TRP A 9 1.22 10.78 6.31
CA TRP A 9 1.45 11.23 4.94
C TRP A 9 0.18 11.36 4.09
N MET A 10 -0.97 10.90 4.57
CA MET A 10 -2.23 11.37 4.01
C MET A 10 -2.49 12.88 4.29
N LYS A 11 -1.78 13.47 5.24
CA LYS A 11 -1.82 14.93 5.47
C LYS A 11 -1.07 15.75 4.41
N TRP A 12 -0.19 15.13 3.64
CA TRP A 12 0.59 15.81 2.59
C TRP A 12 -0.23 16.24 1.36
N GLY A 13 -1.48 15.91 1.32
CA GLY A 13 -2.37 16.32 0.25
C GLY A 13 -3.36 17.40 0.66
N THR A 14 -3.18 18.06 1.80
CA THR A 14 -3.99 19.23 2.10
C THR A 14 -3.53 20.38 1.20
N PRO A 15 -4.44 20.97 0.42
CA PRO A 15 -4.08 22.09 -0.45
C PRO A 15 -3.58 23.25 0.39
N MET A 16 -2.50 23.90 -0.09
CA MET A 16 -1.88 25.04 0.59
C MET A 16 -2.84 26.23 0.66
N PHE A 17 -3.78 26.32 -0.27
CA PHE A 17 -4.85 27.29 -0.30
C PHE A 17 -6.19 26.61 -0.07
N LYS A 18 -6.89 27.01 0.98
CA LYS A 18 -8.22 26.53 1.32
C LYS A 18 -9.26 27.53 0.81
N GLY A 19 -10.24 27.04 0.09
CA GLY A 19 -11.37 27.80 -0.41
C GLY A 19 -12.59 26.91 -0.59
N PRO A 20 -13.79 27.46 -0.84
CA PRO A 20 -15.00 26.67 -0.97
C PRO A 20 -14.91 25.46 -1.90
N PRO A 21 -14.28 25.56 -3.10
CA PRO A 21 -14.08 24.40 -3.97
C PRO A 21 -13.15 23.35 -3.38
N THR A 22 -12.08 23.77 -2.69
CA THR A 22 -11.12 22.84 -2.09
C THR A 22 -11.69 22.13 -0.87
N ASP A 23 -12.59 22.77 -0.13
CA ASP A 23 -13.27 22.16 1.01
C ASP A 23 -14.27 21.09 0.56
N VAL A 24 -14.96 21.30 -0.57
CA VAL A 24 -15.88 20.32 -1.15
C VAL A 24 -15.13 19.10 -1.68
N PHE A 25 -14.02 19.30 -2.40
CA PHE A 25 -13.27 18.23 -3.06
C PHE A 25 -12.19 17.58 -2.18
N HIS A 26 -11.84 18.21 -1.08
CA HIS A 26 -10.78 17.73 -0.16
C HIS A 26 -11.04 16.33 0.39
N HIS A 27 -12.30 15.96 0.60
CA HIS A 27 -12.70 14.67 1.15
C HIS A 27 -13.00 13.61 0.07
N ILE A 28 -13.06 14.01 -1.20
CA ILE A 28 -13.33 13.09 -2.30
C ILE A 28 -12.00 12.47 -2.76
N ARG A 29 -11.38 11.69 -1.90
CA ARG A 29 -10.28 10.81 -2.28
C ARG A 29 -10.81 9.40 -2.39
N ASN A 30 -10.76 8.86 -3.59
CA ASN A 30 -11.16 7.49 -3.85
C ASN A 30 -10.13 6.80 -4.76
N LEU A 31 -10.19 5.47 -4.77
CA LEU A 31 -9.32 4.64 -5.58
C LEU A 31 -9.99 4.21 -6.90
N GLN A 32 -11.15 4.76 -7.23
CA GLN A 32 -11.90 4.35 -8.42
C GLN A 32 -11.18 4.70 -9.73
N SER A 33 -10.26 5.67 -9.70
CA SER A 33 -9.37 5.99 -10.82
C SER A 33 -8.28 4.94 -11.04
N LEU A 34 -7.92 4.18 -10.01
CA LEU A 34 -6.94 3.11 -10.07
C LEU A 34 -7.65 1.78 -10.29
N LYS A 35 -7.76 1.35 -11.53
CA LYS A 35 -8.51 0.14 -11.92
C LYS A 35 -8.14 -1.10 -11.11
N GLU A 36 -6.85 -1.25 -10.80
CA GLU A 36 -6.35 -2.40 -10.04
C GLU A 36 -6.80 -2.40 -8.58
N CYS A 37 -6.97 -1.24 -7.98
CA CYS A 37 -7.29 -1.08 -6.56
C CYS A 37 -8.75 -0.72 -6.28
N ALA A 38 -9.54 -0.43 -7.32
CA ALA A 38 -10.93 0.00 -7.19
C ALA A 38 -11.81 -1.03 -6.45
N MET A 39 -11.62 -2.31 -6.74
CA MET A 39 -12.39 -3.39 -6.09
C MET A 39 -12.10 -3.52 -4.59
N TYR A 40 -10.88 -3.28 -4.17
CA TYR A 40 -10.53 -3.29 -2.74
C TYR A 40 -11.25 -2.19 -1.96
N GLU A 41 -11.38 -1.01 -2.58
CA GLU A 41 -12.14 0.09 -1.98
C GLU A 41 -13.63 -0.25 -1.86
N VAL A 42 -14.23 -0.81 -2.89
CA VAL A 42 -15.64 -1.24 -2.88
C VAL A 42 -15.88 -2.26 -1.76
N HIS A 43 -15.05 -3.30 -1.66
CA HIS A 43 -15.17 -4.30 -0.60
C HIS A 43 -15.03 -3.69 0.80
N TYR A 44 -14.13 -2.74 0.97
CA TYR A 44 -13.98 -2.05 2.25
C TYR A 44 -15.20 -1.19 2.59
N VAL A 45 -15.71 -0.43 1.64
CA VAL A 45 -16.91 0.42 1.84
C VAL A 45 -18.14 -0.43 2.15
N ASP A 46 -18.37 -1.52 1.41
CA ASP A 46 -19.48 -2.45 1.65
C ASP A 46 -19.42 -3.04 3.07
N CYS A 47 -18.23 -3.42 3.51
CA CYS A 47 -18.02 -3.89 4.88
C CYS A 47 -18.31 -2.80 5.92
N MET A 48 -17.86 -1.57 5.68
CA MET A 48 -18.11 -0.44 6.59
C MET A 48 -19.58 -0.07 6.66
N GLU A 49 -20.31 -0.15 5.55
CA GLU A 49 -21.76 0.04 5.53
C GLU A 49 -22.49 -1.02 6.35
N ALA A 50 -22.06 -2.28 6.24
CA ALA A 50 -22.70 -3.39 6.96
C ALA A 50 -22.52 -3.29 8.48
N TYR A 51 -21.35 -2.86 8.96
CA TYR A 51 -21.05 -2.82 10.40
C TYR A 51 -21.17 -1.44 11.03
N GLY A 52 -21.18 -0.37 10.23
CA GLY A 52 -21.09 1.00 10.69
C GLY A 52 -19.68 1.40 11.12
N TYR A 53 -19.47 2.69 11.38
CA TYR A 53 -18.14 3.25 11.60
C TYR A 53 -17.38 2.59 12.77
N HIS A 54 -18.01 2.48 13.93
CA HIS A 54 -17.32 1.98 15.13
C HIS A 54 -16.94 0.50 15.04
N ARG A 55 -17.88 -0.36 14.67
CA ARG A 55 -17.63 -1.79 14.52
C ARG A 55 -16.79 -2.10 13.27
N GLY A 56 -17.02 -1.36 12.21
CA GLY A 56 -16.31 -1.51 10.94
C GLY A 56 -14.81 -1.29 11.06
N ARG A 57 -14.36 -0.40 11.94
CA ARG A 57 -12.92 -0.18 12.18
C ARG A 57 -12.17 -1.46 12.59
N GLU A 58 -12.81 -2.30 13.37
CA GLU A 58 -12.21 -3.58 13.79
C GLU A 58 -12.48 -4.71 12.79
N LYS A 59 -13.74 -4.85 12.37
CA LYS A 59 -14.17 -5.97 11.52
C LYS A 59 -13.65 -5.88 10.08
N CYS A 60 -13.54 -4.67 9.55
CA CYS A 60 -13.09 -4.41 8.18
C CYS A 60 -11.60 -4.08 8.08
N ARG A 61 -10.82 -4.24 9.17
CA ARG A 61 -9.40 -3.89 9.22
C ARG A 61 -8.58 -4.62 8.14
N LEU A 62 -8.83 -5.91 7.93
CA LEU A 62 -8.11 -6.69 6.93
C LEU A 62 -8.37 -6.18 5.50
N LEU A 63 -9.60 -5.80 5.21
CA LEU A 63 -9.95 -5.20 3.90
C LEU A 63 -9.27 -3.85 3.70
N LEU A 64 -9.15 -3.07 4.77
CA LEU A 64 -8.41 -1.81 4.73
C LEU A 64 -6.91 -2.04 4.49
N GLU A 65 -6.31 -3.04 5.14
CA GLU A 65 -4.91 -3.43 4.93
C GLU A 65 -4.67 -3.87 3.48
N ASP A 66 -5.57 -4.66 2.91
CA ASP A 66 -5.48 -5.10 1.51
C ASP A 66 -5.58 -3.92 0.54
N MET A 67 -6.47 -2.98 0.83
CA MET A 67 -6.59 -1.75 0.03
C MET A 67 -5.29 -0.92 0.08
N TYR A 68 -4.71 -0.72 1.25
CA TYR A 68 -3.43 -0.03 1.39
C TYR A 68 -2.28 -0.77 0.71
N GLU A 69 -2.24 -2.09 0.85
CA GLU A 69 -1.21 -2.89 0.19
C GLU A 69 -1.31 -2.81 -1.34
N CYS A 70 -2.53 -2.76 -1.87
CA CYS A 70 -2.74 -2.56 -3.31
C CYS A 70 -2.11 -1.24 -3.80
N VAL A 71 -2.30 -0.17 -3.05
CA VAL A 71 -1.83 1.18 -3.43
C VAL A 71 -0.34 1.37 -3.16
N PHE A 72 0.10 1.05 -1.96
CA PHE A 72 1.44 1.39 -1.47
C PHE A 72 2.46 0.26 -1.58
N LYS A 73 2.01 -0.98 -1.70
CA LYS A 73 2.85 -2.18 -1.86
C LYS A 73 3.93 -2.32 -0.77
N ILE A 74 3.60 -1.92 0.46
CA ILE A 74 4.53 -1.87 1.60
C ILE A 74 5.06 -3.27 1.94
N LYS A 75 4.19 -4.27 2.02
CA LYS A 75 4.58 -5.67 2.31
C LYS A 75 5.47 -6.22 1.20
N ARG A 76 5.16 -5.89 -0.06
CA ARG A 76 5.97 -6.27 -1.22
C ARG A 76 7.35 -5.66 -1.16
N MET A 77 7.45 -4.37 -0.89
CA MET A 77 8.74 -3.66 -0.77
C MET A 77 9.57 -4.19 0.39
N ARG A 78 8.94 -4.45 1.54
CA ARG A 78 9.61 -5.07 2.69
C ARG A 78 10.18 -6.43 2.34
N ARG A 79 9.42 -7.27 1.65
CA ARG A 79 9.88 -8.60 1.21
C ARG A 79 11.09 -8.50 0.28
N ILE A 80 11.06 -7.59 -0.69
CA ILE A 80 12.18 -7.34 -1.60
C ILE A 80 13.41 -6.92 -0.81
N HIS A 81 13.26 -6.02 0.14
CA HIS A 81 14.36 -5.54 0.98
C HIS A 81 15.00 -6.67 1.79
N LEU A 82 14.20 -7.51 2.44
CA LEU A 82 14.68 -8.67 3.17
C LEU A 82 15.41 -9.67 2.25
N MET A 83 14.92 -9.86 1.04
CA MET A 83 15.59 -10.71 0.05
C MET A 83 16.94 -10.13 -0.38
N GLU A 84 17.05 -8.82 -0.52
CA GLU A 84 18.32 -8.13 -0.84
C GLU A 84 19.32 -8.23 0.31
N GLU A 85 18.87 -8.05 1.54
CA GLU A 85 19.71 -8.19 2.74
C GLU A 85 20.25 -9.62 2.85
N GLU A 86 19.40 -10.62 2.69
CA GLU A 86 19.81 -12.01 2.75
C GLU A 86 20.79 -12.36 1.62
N ARG A 87 20.54 -11.88 0.41
CA ARG A 87 21.45 -12.03 -0.72
C ARG A 87 22.83 -11.41 -0.44
N ARG A 88 22.85 -10.24 0.16
CA ARG A 88 24.08 -9.56 0.59
C ARG A 88 24.83 -10.36 1.65
N ARG A 89 24.11 -10.90 2.62
CA ARG A 89 24.68 -11.75 3.66
C ARG A 89 25.36 -12.99 3.04
N GLN A 90 24.66 -13.70 2.16
CA GLN A 90 25.17 -14.90 1.48
C GLN A 90 26.41 -14.59 0.60
N PHE A 91 26.42 -13.46 -0.06
CA PHE A 91 27.58 -13.02 -0.82
C PHE A 91 28.80 -12.73 0.07
N ASN A 92 28.58 -12.05 1.17
CA ASN A 92 29.66 -11.70 2.12
C ASN A 92 30.20 -12.95 2.86
N SER A 93 29.35 -13.94 3.13
CA SER A 93 29.77 -15.21 3.75
C SER A 93 30.46 -16.18 2.76
N GLY A 94 30.47 -15.89 1.48
CA GLY A 94 31.01 -16.75 0.44
C GLY A 94 30.11 -17.91 0.01
N GLU A 95 28.90 -18.00 0.54
CA GLU A 95 27.91 -18.99 0.14
C GLU A 95 27.46 -18.80 -1.32
N ARG A 96 27.54 -17.58 -1.80
CA ARG A 96 27.10 -17.18 -3.14
C ARG A 96 28.26 -16.58 -3.91
N LYS A 97 28.44 -17.00 -5.18
CA LYS A 97 29.51 -16.49 -6.04
C LYS A 97 29.21 -15.11 -6.61
N ASN A 98 27.95 -14.89 -7.00
CA ASN A 98 27.51 -13.64 -7.62
C ASN A 98 26.63 -12.84 -6.67
N ARG A 99 26.87 -11.53 -6.60
CA ARG A 99 26.05 -10.61 -5.77
C ARG A 99 24.62 -10.47 -6.30
N TYR A 100 24.47 -10.45 -7.62
CA TYR A 100 23.18 -10.32 -8.30
C TYR A 100 22.87 -11.57 -9.10
N GLU A 101 21.59 -11.80 -9.38
CA GLU A 101 21.16 -12.84 -10.31
C GLU A 101 21.55 -12.46 -11.75
N GLU A 102 21.64 -13.45 -12.59
CA GLU A 102 21.81 -13.23 -14.02
C GLU A 102 20.57 -12.54 -14.60
N THR A 103 20.79 -11.64 -15.53
CA THR A 103 19.68 -10.99 -16.23
C THR A 103 18.91 -12.03 -17.04
N PRO A 104 17.57 -12.02 -16.97
CA PRO A 104 16.77 -12.93 -17.78
C PRO A 104 17.04 -12.68 -19.28
N PRO A 105 16.98 -13.72 -20.11
CA PRO A 105 17.14 -13.55 -21.55
C PRO A 105 16.03 -12.65 -22.12
N LEU A 106 16.40 -11.85 -23.12
CA LEU A 106 15.53 -10.82 -23.70
C LEU A 106 14.29 -11.36 -24.42
N ASP A 107 14.27 -12.66 -24.69
CA ASP A 107 13.18 -13.37 -25.37
C ASP A 107 12.08 -13.89 -24.43
N LEU A 108 12.17 -13.61 -23.14
CA LEU A 108 11.16 -13.98 -22.15
C LEU A 108 9.97 -13.02 -22.06
N PHE A 109 10.01 -11.91 -22.79
CA PHE A 109 8.96 -10.88 -22.75
C PHE A 109 8.27 -10.69 -24.07
#